data_6f0989c077fe0bbcd018cda0f4a1995d
#
_entry.id   6f0989c077fe0bbcd018cda0f4a1995d
#
_cell.length_a   1.000
_cell.length_b   1.000
_cell.length_c   1.000
_cell.angle_alpha   90.00
_cell.angle_beta   90.00
_cell.angle_gamma   90.00
#
_symmetry.space_group_name_H-M   'P 1'
#
loop_
_entity.id
_entity.type
_entity.pdbx_description
1 polymer ?
#
loop_
_entity_poly.entity_id
_entity_poly.type
_entity_poly.pdbx_seq_one_letter_code
_entity_poly.pdbx_strand_id
1 'polypeptide(L)' 'MTKTEFLSRLAEELKGISAEEREEALNYYSEYLDEAGEENEEAAIEELGGPEKVARIIRANTAQSAQGAQPAAPK' A
#
# COMPACT_ATOMS: atom_id res chain seq x y z
N MET A 1 7.63 -4.14 12.22
CA MET A 1 6.66 -3.09 11.95
C MET A 1 5.27 -3.69 11.97
N THR A 2 4.35 -3.05 12.60
CA THR A 2 3.01 -3.58 12.67
C THR A 2 2.18 -3.07 11.51
N LYS A 3 1.00 -3.63 11.37
CA LYS A 3 0.09 -3.19 10.34
C LYS A 3 -0.21 -1.70 10.48
N THR A 4 -0.47 -1.26 11.69
CA THR A 4 -0.78 0.13 11.93
C THR A 4 0.38 1.03 11.52
N GLU A 5 1.57 0.63 11.88
CA GLU A 5 2.72 1.42 11.50
C GLU A 5 2.93 1.44 10.00
N PHE A 6 2.73 0.27 9.39
CA PHE A 6 2.90 0.19 7.95
C PHE A 6 1.91 1.13 7.25
N LEU A 7 0.65 1.07 7.65
CA LEU A 7 -0.36 1.89 6.99
C LEU A 7 -0.13 3.37 7.26
N SER A 8 0.32 3.69 8.45
CA SER A 8 0.58 5.07 8.77
C SER A 8 1.70 5.63 7.92
N ARG A 9 2.78 4.88 7.79
CA ARG A 9 3.88 5.34 6.99
C ARG A 9 3.52 5.35 5.52
N LEU A 10 2.75 4.37 5.08
CA LEU A 10 2.34 4.33 3.70
C LEU A 10 1.49 5.56 3.38
N ALA A 11 0.61 5.94 4.28
CA ALA A 11 -0.22 7.11 4.05
C ALA A 11 0.64 8.36 3.88
N GLU A 12 1.68 8.46 4.68
CA GLU A 12 2.55 9.60 4.57
C GLU A 12 3.30 9.61 3.25
N GLU A 13 3.73 8.45 2.83
CA GLU A 13 4.46 8.37 1.57
C GLU A 13 3.55 8.63 0.38
N LEU A 14 2.25 8.49 0.57
CA LEU A 14 1.32 8.66 -0.54
C LEU A 14 0.70 10.03 -0.57
N LYS A 15 1.30 11.00 0.07
CA LYS A 15 0.69 12.32 0.11
C LYS A 15 0.60 12.97 -1.24
N GLY A 16 1.42 12.55 -2.16
CA GLY A 16 1.41 13.18 -3.47
C GLY A 16 0.28 12.76 -4.39
N ILE A 17 -0.47 11.73 -4.03
CA ILE A 17 -1.55 11.29 -4.89
C ILE A 17 -2.87 11.76 -4.30
N SER A 18 -3.93 11.58 -5.05
CA SER A 18 -5.23 12.05 -4.57
C SER A 18 -5.66 11.29 -3.33
N ALA A 19 -6.53 11.90 -2.55
CA ALA A 19 -7.00 11.28 -1.34
C ALA A 19 -7.75 10.01 -1.64
N GLU A 20 -8.50 10.01 -2.71
CA GLU A 20 -9.25 8.84 -3.09
C GLU A 20 -8.35 7.67 -3.38
N GLU A 21 -7.32 7.91 -4.15
CA GLU A 21 -6.42 6.83 -4.49
C GLU A 21 -5.62 6.37 -3.30
N ARG A 22 -5.27 7.31 -2.44
CA ARG A 22 -4.57 6.95 -1.23
C ARG A 22 -5.42 6.04 -0.36
N GLU A 23 -6.70 6.38 -0.22
CA GLU A 23 -7.58 5.56 0.58
C GLU A 23 -7.76 4.18 0.00
N GLU A 24 -7.87 4.10 -1.29
CA GLU A 24 -8.02 2.80 -1.92
C GLU A 24 -6.81 1.93 -1.66
N ALA A 25 -5.63 2.51 -1.78
CA ALA A 25 -4.42 1.75 -1.54
C ALA A 25 -4.32 1.31 -0.10
N LEU A 26 -4.66 2.20 0.81
CA LEU A 26 -4.58 1.86 2.22
C LEU A 26 -5.58 0.75 2.57
N ASN A 27 -6.76 0.81 2.00
CA ASN A 27 -7.73 -0.24 2.23
C ASN A 27 -7.26 -1.57 1.69
N TYR A 28 -6.68 -1.54 0.51
CA TYR A 28 -6.22 -2.77 -0.10
C TYR A 28 -5.15 -3.44 0.77
N TYR A 29 -4.19 -2.67 1.22
CA TYR A 29 -3.12 -3.26 2.00
C TYR A 29 -3.55 -3.57 3.43
N SER A 30 -4.53 -2.84 3.93
CA SER A 30 -5.09 -3.17 5.22
C SER A 30 -5.72 -4.55 5.18
N GLU A 31 -6.49 -4.83 4.14
CA GLU A 31 -7.10 -6.13 4.01
C GLU A 31 -6.07 -7.20 3.75
N TYR A 32 -5.06 -6.87 2.97
CA TYR A 32 -4.02 -7.83 2.68
C TYR A 32 -3.33 -8.28 3.97
N LEU A 33 -3.03 -7.33 4.83
CA LEU A 33 -2.36 -7.67 6.08
C LEU A 33 -3.30 -8.34 7.07
N ASP A 34 -4.58 -7.99 7.03
CA ASP A 34 -5.55 -8.66 7.88
C ASP A 34 -5.62 -10.13 7.52
N GLU A 35 -5.59 -10.43 6.23
CA GLU A 35 -5.66 -11.80 5.82
C GLU A 35 -4.41 -12.58 6.18
N ALA A 36 -3.28 -11.91 6.21
CA ALA A 36 -2.06 -12.58 6.61
C ALA A 36 -2.09 -12.94 8.07
N GLY A 37 -2.82 -12.18 8.87
CA GLY A 37 -2.89 -12.48 10.30
C GLY A 37 -1.83 -11.73 11.08
N GLU A 38 -2.14 -11.51 12.34
CA GLU A 38 -1.21 -10.76 13.17
C GLU A 38 0.14 -11.40 13.23
N GLU A 39 0.17 -12.70 13.23
CA GLU A 39 1.44 -13.38 13.36
C GLU A 39 2.29 -13.23 12.15
N ASN A 40 1.69 -13.04 11.01
CA ASN A 40 2.44 -12.93 9.77
C ASN A 40 2.52 -11.53 9.23
N GLU A 41 2.04 -10.57 9.98
CA GLU A 41 2.08 -9.19 9.53
C GLU A 41 3.47 -8.74 9.15
N GLU A 42 4.39 -8.98 10.04
CA GLU A 42 5.73 -8.51 9.81
C GLU A 42 6.35 -9.15 8.58
N ALA A 43 6.14 -10.44 8.44
CA ALA A 43 6.69 -11.13 7.30
C ALA A 43 6.06 -10.62 6.01
N ALA A 44 4.76 -10.37 6.05
CA ALA A 44 4.08 -9.87 4.87
C ALA A 44 4.60 -8.49 4.49
N ILE A 45 4.79 -7.64 5.48
CA ILE A 45 5.30 -6.31 5.23
C ILE A 45 6.71 -6.38 4.64
N GLU A 46 7.51 -7.29 5.16
CA GLU A 46 8.84 -7.44 4.63
C GLU A 46 8.83 -7.95 3.20
N GLU A 47 7.91 -8.83 2.91
CA GLU A 47 7.81 -9.32 1.55
C GLU A 47 7.42 -8.21 0.60
N LEU A 48 6.61 -7.28 1.07
CA LEU A 48 6.23 -6.15 0.24
C LEU A 48 7.36 -5.15 0.06
N GLY A 49 8.37 -5.23 0.90
CA GLY A 49 9.47 -4.31 0.80
C GLY A 49 9.35 -3.08 1.66
N GLY A 50 8.34 -3.03 2.51
CA GLY A 50 8.16 -1.90 3.39
C GLY A 50 7.27 -0.84 2.77
N PRO A 51 6.84 0.10 3.57
CA PRO A 51 5.91 1.12 3.07
C PRO A 51 6.51 2.00 1.98
N GLU A 52 7.79 2.23 2.04
CA GLU A 52 8.40 3.09 1.04
C GLU A 52 8.37 2.45 -0.33
N LYS A 53 8.68 1.17 -0.40
CA LYS A 53 8.68 0.50 -1.67
C LYS A 53 7.27 0.38 -2.22
N VAL A 54 6.33 0.06 -1.36
CA VAL A 54 4.94 -0.04 -1.77
C VAL A 54 4.46 1.32 -2.29
N ALA A 55 4.81 2.38 -1.59
CA ALA A 55 4.39 3.71 -2.00
C ALA A 55 4.97 4.06 -3.37
N ARG A 56 6.20 3.67 -3.60
CA ARG A 56 6.82 3.96 -4.88
C ARG A 56 6.08 3.26 -6.01
N ILE A 57 5.70 2.02 -5.80
CA ILE A 57 4.97 1.28 -6.79
C ILE A 57 3.61 1.92 -7.04
N ILE A 58 2.92 2.31 -5.98
CA ILE A 58 1.62 2.91 -6.10
C ILE A 58 1.70 4.23 -6.86
N ARG A 59 2.67 5.04 -6.52
CA ARG A 59 2.80 6.32 -7.20
C ARG A 59 3.12 6.16 -8.67
N ALA A 60 3.93 5.17 -8.98
CA ALA A 60 4.26 4.91 -10.36
C ALA A 60 3.03 4.48 -11.14
N ASN A 61 2.24 3.62 -10.55
CA ASN A 61 1.02 3.17 -11.19
C ASN A 61 0.04 4.30 -11.36
N THR A 62 -0.11 5.11 -10.35
CA THR A 62 -1.04 6.21 -10.40
C THR A 62 -0.62 7.22 -11.46
N ALA A 63 0.65 7.50 -11.53
CA ALA A 63 1.12 8.44 -12.50
C ALA A 63 0.90 7.95 -13.91
N GLN A 64 1.10 6.65 -14.10
CA GLN A 64 0.92 6.14 -15.41
C GLN A 64 -0.48 5.97 -15.80
N SER A 65 -1.33 5.62 -14.88
CA SER A 65 -2.67 5.36 -15.27
C SER A 65 -3.51 6.44 -14.83
N ALA A 66 -3.27 7.54 -15.33
CA ALA A 66 -4.12 8.64 -15.03
C ALA A 66 -5.50 8.30 -15.44
N GLN A 67 -5.70 7.29 -16.22
CA GLN A 67 -7.00 6.99 -16.55
C GLN A 67 -7.60 6.03 -15.66
N GLY A 68 -7.10 5.78 -14.55
CA GLY A 68 -7.79 4.98 -13.62
C GLY A 68 -7.65 3.54 -13.75
N ALA A 69 -6.72 3.12 -14.39
CA ALA A 69 -6.49 1.74 -14.41
C ALA A 69 -6.16 1.31 -13.06
N GLN A 70 -6.57 0.25 -12.58
CA GLN A 70 -6.32 -0.06 -11.30
C GLN A 70 -5.01 -0.52 -11.12
N PRO A 71 -4.50 -0.33 -10.06
CA PRO A 71 -3.22 -0.64 -9.67
C PRO A 71 -3.10 -2.04 -9.75
N ALA A 72 -2.24 -2.50 -10.36
CA ALA A 72 -2.06 -3.78 -10.46
C ALA A 72 -1.89 -4.35 -9.22
N ALA A 73 -2.71 -5.07 -8.88
CA ALA A 73 -2.57 -5.74 -7.72
C ALA A 73 -1.51 -6.65 -7.98
N PRO A 74 -0.68 -6.73 -7.17
CA PRO A 74 0.34 -7.64 -7.34
C PRO A 74 -0.29 -8.91 -7.25
N LYS A 75 -0.24 -9.62 -7.75
CA LYS A 75 -0.79 -10.76 -7.64
C LYS A 75 -0.01 -11.61 -7.87
#